data_2e0db1d5f4f33861db2af996bd1365ac
#
_entry.id   2e0db1d5f4f33861db2af996bd1365ac
#
_cell.length_a   1.000
_cell.length_b   1.000
_cell.length_c   1.000
_cell.angle_alpha   90.00
_cell.angle_beta   90.00
_cell.angle_gamma   90.00
#
_symmetry.space_group_name_H-M   'P 1'
#
loop_
_entity.id
_entity.type
_entity.pdbx_description
1 polymer ?
#
loop_
_entity_poly.entity_id
_entity_poly.type
_entity_poly.pdbx_seq_one_letter_code
_entity_poly.pdbx_strand_id
1 'polypeptide(L)'
;MIYGLYDKIKNLRVNSGMNQVQLAKRLGITKSAVNSWETGTNSPSLSYIIKLAQIFGVSTDYLLGVNERLTVDITSLDEEQKQAVIFMIKLFERDNAAMVDNKKAP
;
A
#
# COMPACT_ATOMS: atom_id res chain seq x y z
N MET A 1 3.31 2.98 19.41
CA MET A 1 3.20 2.19 18.16
C MET A 1 2.18 2.84 17.23
N ILE A 2 2.50 2.92 15.96
CA ILE A 2 1.56 3.45 14.96
C ILE A 2 0.60 2.33 14.59
N TYR A 3 -0.69 2.58 14.82
CA TYR A 3 -1.72 1.57 14.62
C TYR A 3 -1.83 1.16 13.15
N GLY A 4 -1.79 -0.14 12.87
CA GLY A 4 -1.95 -0.68 11.54
C GLY A 4 -0.72 -0.62 10.64
N LEU A 5 0.39 -0.01 11.10
CA LEU A 5 1.59 0.14 10.28
C LEU A 5 2.20 -1.21 9.91
N TYR A 6 2.31 -2.13 10.86
CA TYR A 6 2.90 -3.44 10.60
C TYR A 6 2.09 -4.24 9.58
N ASP A 7 0.77 -4.18 9.66
CA ASP A 7 -0.10 -4.85 8.70
C ASP A 7 0.04 -4.26 7.30
N LYS A 8 0.11 -2.94 7.20
CA LYS A 8 0.26 -2.25 5.92
C LYS A 8 1.57 -2.60 5.25
N ILE A 9 2.67 -2.63 6.00
CA ILE A 9 3.99 -3.01 5.47
C ILE A 9 3.93 -4.42 4.90
N LYS A 10 3.41 -5.37 5.66
CA LYS A 10 3.30 -6.76 5.22
C LYS A 10 2.42 -6.89 3.98
N ASN A 11 1.23 -6.30 4.02
CA ASN A 11 0.28 -6.41 2.91
C ASN A 11 0.81 -5.77 1.63
N LEU A 12 1.42 -4.60 1.73
CA LEU A 12 2.02 -3.92 0.58
C LEU A 12 3.18 -4.73 0.00
N ARG A 13 4.01 -5.32 0.87
CA ARG A 13 5.10 -6.18 0.43
C ARG A 13 4.57 -7.39 -0.34
N VAL A 14 3.63 -8.12 0.24
CA VAL A 14 3.04 -9.31 -0.38
C VAL A 14 2.37 -8.95 -1.70
N ASN A 15 1.60 -7.88 -1.72
CA ASN A 15 0.91 -7.43 -2.94
C ASN A 15 1.88 -6.95 -4.02
N SER A 16 3.09 -6.55 -3.62
CA SER A 16 4.15 -6.18 -4.57
C SER A 16 4.97 -7.37 -5.06
N GLY A 17 4.63 -8.58 -4.63
CA GLY A 17 5.30 -9.81 -5.07
C GLY A 17 6.68 -10.02 -4.44
N MET A 18 6.98 -9.37 -3.32
CA MET A 18 8.28 -9.47 -2.65
C MET A 18 8.18 -10.31 -1.39
N ASN A 19 9.23 -11.09 -1.11
CA ASN A 19 9.43 -11.70 0.20
C ASN A 19 10.21 -10.74 1.12
N GLN A 20 10.36 -11.11 2.39
CA GLN A 20 11.05 -10.26 3.36
C GLN A 20 12.53 -10.02 2.99
N VAL A 21 13.19 -11.04 2.45
CA VAL A 21 14.60 -10.93 2.02
C VAL A 21 14.73 -9.91 0.90
N GLN A 22 13.83 -9.94 -0.07
CA GLN A 22 13.86 -9.03 -1.20
C GLN A 22 13.63 -7.58 -0.78
N LEU A 23 12.66 -7.35 0.11
CA LEU A 23 12.41 -6.01 0.64
C LEU A 23 13.60 -5.51 1.46
N ALA A 24 14.16 -6.36 2.33
CA ALA A 24 15.33 -6.03 3.14
C ALA A 24 16.50 -5.62 2.25
N LYS A 25 16.73 -6.35 1.17
CA LYS A 25 17.81 -6.08 0.22
C LYS A 25 17.62 -4.71 -0.43
N ARG A 26 16.40 -4.36 -0.83
CA ARG A 26 16.11 -3.07 -1.44
C ARG A 26 16.32 -1.90 -0.47
N LEU A 27 16.13 -2.14 0.83
CA LEU A 27 16.31 -1.13 1.87
C LEU A 27 17.73 -1.11 2.44
N GLY A 28 18.56 -2.10 2.12
CA GLY A 28 19.91 -2.21 2.67
C GLY A 28 19.92 -2.60 4.14
N ILE A 29 18.97 -3.40 4.58
CA ILE A 29 18.82 -3.84 5.97
C ILE A 29 18.68 -5.36 6.03
N THR A 30 18.56 -5.90 7.23
CA THR A 30 18.43 -7.35 7.45
C THR A 30 16.98 -7.80 7.30
N LYS A 31 16.79 -9.07 6.97
CA LYS A 31 15.46 -9.71 6.99
C LYS A 31 14.83 -9.61 8.38
N SER A 32 15.63 -9.75 9.43
CA SER A 32 15.14 -9.64 10.82
C SER A 32 14.53 -8.27 11.09
N ALA A 33 15.12 -7.20 10.55
CA ALA A 33 14.56 -5.85 10.70
C ALA A 33 13.19 -5.74 10.04
N VAL A 34 13.06 -6.23 8.81
CA VAL A 34 11.76 -6.25 8.11
C VAL A 34 10.75 -7.06 8.91
N ASN A 35 11.13 -8.25 9.37
CA ASN A 35 10.25 -9.10 10.16
C ASN A 35 9.78 -8.40 11.44
N SER A 36 10.68 -7.70 12.13
CA SER A 36 10.31 -6.99 13.36
C SER A 36 9.27 -5.88 13.10
N TRP A 37 9.34 -5.23 11.95
CA TRP A 37 8.34 -4.24 11.55
C TRP A 37 6.98 -4.89 11.25
N GLU A 38 6.99 -6.05 10.62
CA GLU A 38 5.75 -6.75 10.24
C GLU A 38 5.07 -7.45 11.40
N THR A 39 5.82 -7.77 12.45
CA THR A 39 5.26 -8.36 13.68
C THR A 39 4.89 -7.31 14.73
N GLY A 40 5.23 -6.05 14.49
CA GLY A 40 4.97 -4.98 15.45
C GLY A 40 5.96 -4.92 16.60
N THR A 41 7.04 -5.70 16.55
CA THR A 41 8.08 -5.71 17.60
C THR A 41 8.84 -4.38 17.62
N ASN A 42 9.14 -3.84 16.44
CA ASN A 42 9.79 -2.54 16.27
C ASN A 42 9.09 -1.76 15.18
N SER A 43 9.23 -0.44 15.21
CA SER A 43 8.72 0.43 14.15
C SER A 43 9.88 0.95 13.32
N PRO A 44 9.72 1.11 11.99
CA PRO A 44 10.76 1.73 11.18
C PRO A 44 10.91 3.21 11.53
N SER A 45 12.12 3.73 11.38
CA SER A 45 12.40 5.15 11.52
C SER A 45 11.71 5.95 10.40
N LEU A 46 11.62 7.27 10.57
CA LEU A 46 11.01 8.13 9.56
C LEU A 46 11.68 7.98 8.19
N SER A 47 13.00 7.86 8.16
CA SER A 47 13.72 7.71 6.88
C SER A 47 13.33 6.40 6.18
N TYR A 48 13.11 5.32 6.90
CA TYR A 48 12.62 4.07 6.31
C TYR A 48 11.15 4.13 5.93
N ILE A 49 10.33 4.87 6.67
CA ILE A 49 8.94 5.13 6.28
C ILE A 49 8.88 5.78 4.90
N ILE A 50 9.72 6.79 4.68
CA ILE A 50 9.78 7.49 3.38
C ILE A 50 10.22 6.51 2.27
N LYS A 51 11.25 5.70 2.52
CA LYS A 51 11.73 4.72 1.55
C LYS A 51 10.68 3.67 1.22
N LEU A 52 9.98 3.17 2.24
CA LEU A 52 8.91 2.19 2.06
C LEU A 52 7.78 2.77 1.21
N ALA A 53 7.37 4.00 1.49
CA ALA A 53 6.33 4.68 0.71
C ALA A 53 6.75 4.79 -0.77
N GLN A 54 8.00 5.12 -1.04
CA GLN A 54 8.53 5.20 -2.40
C GLN A 54 8.54 3.83 -3.09
N ILE A 55 9.00 2.79 -2.38
CA ILE A 55 9.05 1.42 -2.94
C ILE A 55 7.65 0.92 -3.28
N PHE A 56 6.69 1.16 -2.42
CA PHE A 56 5.32 0.67 -2.62
C PHE A 56 4.44 1.60 -3.46
N GLY A 57 4.93 2.80 -3.78
CA GLY A 57 4.15 3.76 -4.56
C GLY A 57 2.94 4.30 -3.83
N VAL A 58 3.02 4.45 -2.53
CA VAL A 58 1.94 5.01 -1.67
C VAL A 58 2.46 6.25 -0.95
N SER A 59 1.54 7.04 -0.38
CA SER A 59 1.92 8.19 0.42
C SER A 59 2.41 7.76 1.81
N THR A 60 3.25 8.58 2.44
CA THR A 60 3.64 8.36 3.84
C THR A 60 2.43 8.46 4.77
N ASP A 61 1.49 9.35 4.46
CA ASP A 61 0.25 9.49 5.25
C ASP A 61 -0.58 8.22 5.25
N TYR A 62 -0.70 7.56 4.09
CA TYR A 62 -1.38 6.28 4.00
C TYR A 62 -0.67 5.21 4.84
N LEU A 63 0.65 5.13 4.69
CA LEU A 63 1.46 4.13 5.41
C LEU A 63 1.36 4.33 6.92
N LEU A 64 1.35 5.58 7.38
CA LEU A 64 1.26 5.93 8.80
C LEU A 64 -0.16 5.88 9.37
N GLY A 65 -1.18 5.70 8.53
CA GLY A 65 -2.56 5.68 8.97
C GLY A 65 -3.16 7.05 9.27
N VAL A 66 -2.50 8.12 8.85
CA VAL A 66 -2.98 9.50 9.02
C VAL A 66 -4.12 9.80 8.06
N ASN A 67 -4.06 9.19 6.86
CA ASN A 67 -5.05 9.37 5.81
C ASN A 67 -5.35 8.00 5.19
N GLU A 68 -6.60 7.57 5.23
CA GLU A 68 -7.01 6.28 4.66
C GLU A 68 -7.16 6.33 3.14
N ARG A 69 -6.98 7.48 2.51
CA ARG A 69 -6.99 7.59 1.06
C ARG A 69 -5.74 6.93 0.49
N LEU A 70 -5.95 5.96 -0.37
CA LEU A 70 -4.87 5.34 -1.12
C LEU A 70 -4.67 6.13 -2.41
N THR A 71 -3.48 6.70 -2.58
CA THR A 71 -3.11 7.38 -3.82
C THR A 71 -1.98 6.62 -4.51
N VAL A 72 -2.07 6.49 -5.82
CA VAL A 72 -1.08 5.78 -6.62
C VAL A 72 -0.57 6.72 -7.70
N ASP A 73 0.76 6.80 -7.84
CA ASP A 73 1.38 7.63 -8.87
C ASP A 73 1.36 6.88 -10.21
N ILE A 74 0.64 7.44 -11.18
CA ILE A 74 0.53 6.88 -12.52
C ILE A 74 1.24 7.74 -13.58
N THR A 75 2.09 8.68 -13.17
CA THR A 75 2.79 9.57 -14.10
C THR A 75 3.69 8.84 -15.09
N SER A 76 4.19 7.65 -14.74
CA SER A 76 5.02 6.85 -15.64
C SER A 76 4.24 6.13 -16.74
N LEU A 77 2.93 6.08 -16.64
CA LEU A 77 2.07 5.45 -17.64
C LEU A 77 1.83 6.41 -18.81
N ASP A 78 1.65 5.84 -20.01
CA ASP A 78 1.21 6.64 -21.17
C ASP A 78 -0.28 6.95 -21.07
N GLU A 79 -0.79 7.79 -21.98
CA GLU A 79 -2.18 8.24 -21.94
C GLU A 79 -3.17 7.09 -22.10
N GLU A 80 -2.88 6.13 -22.97
CA GLU A 80 -3.75 4.97 -23.15
C GLU A 80 -3.82 4.13 -21.88
N GLN A 81 -2.67 3.89 -21.25
CA GLN A 81 -2.60 3.13 -20.00
C GLN A 81 -3.32 3.85 -18.86
N LYS A 82 -3.15 5.18 -18.75
CA LYS A 82 -3.85 5.98 -17.75
C LYS A 82 -5.36 5.86 -17.90
N GLN A 83 -5.86 5.95 -19.15
CA GLN A 83 -7.30 5.85 -19.42
C GLN A 83 -7.83 4.45 -19.06
N ALA A 84 -7.05 3.39 -19.33
CA ALA A 84 -7.44 2.04 -18.96
C ALA A 84 -7.56 1.89 -17.44
N VAL A 85 -6.61 2.42 -16.67
CA VAL A 85 -6.65 2.39 -15.22
C VAL A 85 -7.86 3.15 -14.67
N ILE A 86 -8.12 4.35 -15.18
CA ILE A 86 -9.25 5.17 -14.78
C ILE A 86 -10.58 4.45 -15.07
N PHE A 87 -10.68 3.84 -16.25
CA PHE A 87 -11.86 3.07 -16.62
C PHE A 87 -12.12 1.92 -15.65
N MET A 88 -11.08 1.18 -15.29
CA MET A 88 -11.19 0.07 -14.34
C MET A 88 -11.66 0.54 -12.98
N ILE A 89 -11.11 1.65 -12.48
CA ILE A 89 -11.51 2.22 -11.19
C ILE A 89 -13.00 2.58 -11.21
N LYS A 90 -13.45 3.26 -12.24
CA LYS A 90 -14.86 3.67 -12.37
C LYS A 90 -15.80 2.47 -12.47
N LEU A 91 -15.37 1.43 -13.18
CA LEU A 91 -16.15 0.20 -13.31
C LEU A 91 -16.35 -0.46 -11.94
N PHE A 92 -15.27 -0.59 -11.15
CA PHE A 92 -15.34 -1.19 -9.83
C PHE A 92 -16.15 -0.35 -8.85
N GLU A 93 -16.03 0.97 -8.90
CA GLU A 93 -16.82 1.87 -8.07
C GLU A 93 -18.31 1.69 -8.35
N ARG A 94 -18.71 1.59 -9.62
CA ARG A 94 -20.10 1.36 -10.02
C ARG A 94 -20.61 0.02 -9.48
N ASP A 95 -19.81 -1.04 -9.62
CA ASP A 95 -20.20 -2.37 -9.14
C ASP A 95 -20.35 -2.39 -7.62
N ASN A 96 -19.44 -1.75 -6.92
CA ASN A 96 -19.48 -1.66 -5.46
C ASN A 96 -20.68 -0.84 -4.97
N ALA A 97 -21.02 0.24 -5.67
CA ALA A 97 -22.19 1.04 -5.34
C ALA A 97 -23.48 0.24 -5.52
N ALA A 98 -23.58 -0.55 -6.59
CA ALA A 98 -24.72 -1.46 -6.82
C ALA A 98 -24.84 -2.51 -5.72
N MET A 99 -23.70 -3.07 -5.26
CA MET A 99 -23.70 -4.05 -4.17
C MET A 99 -24.14 -3.41 -2.85
N VAL A 100 -23.71 -2.20 -2.56
CA VAL A 100 -24.13 -1.47 -1.36
C VAL A 100 -25.63 -1.20 -1.39
N ASP A 101 -26.17 -0.77 -2.53
CA ASP A 101 -27.61 -0.54 -2.69
C ASP A 101 -28.41 -1.83 -2.48
N ASN A 102 -27.91 -2.95 -3.00
CA ASN A 102 -28.54 -4.24 -2.80
C ASN A 102 -28.55 -4.65 -1.32
N LYS A 103 -27.50 -4.35 -0.59
CA LYS A 103 -27.42 -4.63 0.85
C LYS A 103 -28.34 -3.76 1.68
N LYS A 104 -28.70 -2.57 1.20
CA LYS A 104 -29.61 -1.65 1.88
C LYS A 104 -31.08 -1.99 1.61
N ALA A 105 -31.37 -2.79 0.61
CA ALA A 105 -32.73 -3.18 0.31
C ALA A 105 -33.29 -4.03 1.45
N PRO A 106 -34.51 -3.77 1.89
CA PRO A 106 -35.14 -4.52 2.97
C PRO A 106 -35.45 -5.97 2.57
#